data_30b52b694b7a55db842862165c8948cd
#
_entry.id   30b52b694b7a55db842862165c8948cd
#
_cell.length_a   1.000
_cell.length_b   1.000
_cell.length_c   1.000
_cell.angle_alpha   90.00
_cell.angle_beta   90.00
_cell.angle_gamma   90.00
#
_symmetry.space_group_name_H-M   'P 1'
#
loop_
_entity.id
_entity.type
_entity.pdbx_description
1 polymer ?
#
loop_
_entity_poly.entity_id
_entity_poly.type
_entity_poly.pdbx_seq_one_letter_code
_entity_poly.pdbx_strand_id
1 'polypeptide(L)'
;MAEQLKHEFQAFRPFGPTIFKGSLPESLIKLLDDKATQIMENKKMSKDWDHSMHLAGNVKQEVRYPPAWMISTEFAPMSNSLNMIIHKYLEHPPMVNTISPDKVEKVLITSMWVVSQWSGDFNPSHVHDGDLSGVIYLRIPPSLKEEYAKEDHFPCVGDIQWQCGQAATFNG
;
A
#
# COMPACT_ATOMS: atom_id res chain seq x y z
N MET A 1 9.82 -27.80 -6.71
CA MET A 1 10.46 -26.68 -7.47
C MET A 1 9.74 -25.42 -7.03
N ALA A 2 10.43 -24.51 -6.36
CA ALA A 2 9.82 -23.23 -5.99
C ALA A 2 9.56 -22.44 -7.28
N GLU A 3 8.31 -22.09 -7.48
CA GLU A 3 7.88 -21.23 -8.58
C GLU A 3 8.62 -19.90 -8.43
N GLN A 4 9.48 -19.60 -9.37
CA GLN A 4 10.26 -18.36 -9.37
C GLN A 4 9.29 -17.23 -9.68
N LEU A 5 8.85 -16.53 -8.64
CA LEU A 5 7.92 -15.43 -8.70
C LEU A 5 8.50 -14.33 -9.60
N LYS A 6 8.02 -14.26 -10.84
CA LYS A 6 8.34 -13.16 -11.75
C LYS A 6 7.60 -11.92 -11.26
N HIS A 7 8.32 -11.04 -10.62
CA HIS A 7 7.83 -9.71 -10.31
C HIS A 7 8.19 -8.77 -11.47
N GLU A 8 7.20 -8.29 -12.18
CA GLU A 8 7.37 -7.23 -13.16
C GLU A 8 7.06 -5.90 -12.48
N PHE A 9 8.07 -5.04 -12.36
CA PHE A 9 7.93 -3.71 -11.79
C PHE A 9 8.29 -2.65 -12.82
N GLN A 10 7.54 -1.56 -12.78
CA GLN A 10 7.83 -0.37 -13.56
C GLN A 10 8.20 0.75 -12.58
N ALA A 11 9.29 1.45 -12.89
CA ALA A 11 9.69 2.64 -12.16
C ALA A 11 9.49 3.87 -13.02
N PHE A 12 8.87 4.89 -12.46
CA PHE A 12 8.70 6.17 -13.13
C PHE A 12 8.81 7.33 -12.16
N ARG A 13 9.25 8.46 -12.68
CA ARG A 13 9.46 9.68 -11.91
C ARG A 13 8.85 10.86 -12.66
N PRO A 14 7.54 11.07 -12.56
CA PRO A 14 6.86 12.12 -13.33
C PRO A 14 7.29 13.53 -12.89
N PHE A 15 7.44 13.79 -11.59
CA PHE A 15 7.72 15.14 -11.09
C PHE A 15 8.67 15.20 -9.89
N GLY A 16 8.85 14.14 -9.16
CA GLY A 16 9.55 14.15 -7.88
C GLY A 16 10.07 12.78 -7.48
N PRO A 17 9.67 12.25 -6.33
CA PRO A 17 10.07 10.91 -5.91
C PRO A 17 9.74 9.84 -6.95
N THR A 18 10.56 8.82 -7.01
CA THR A 18 10.30 7.68 -7.88
C THR A 18 9.09 6.91 -7.38
N ILE A 19 8.20 6.53 -8.28
CA ILE A 19 7.08 5.62 -8.03
C ILE A 19 7.44 4.28 -8.64
N PHE A 20 7.31 3.22 -7.85
CA PHE A 20 7.56 1.85 -8.26
C PHE A 20 6.23 1.09 -8.25
N LYS A 21 5.78 0.67 -9.43
CA LYS A 21 4.51 -0.03 -9.61
C LYS A 21 4.76 -1.43 -10.12
N GLY A 22 4.06 -2.40 -9.58
CA GLY A 22 4.16 -3.78 -10.00
C GLY A 22 3.05 -4.64 -9.42
N SER A 23 3.15 -5.95 -9.65
CA SER A 23 2.20 -6.92 -9.16
C SER A 23 2.84 -7.80 -8.10
N LEU A 24 2.10 -8.10 -7.05
CA LEU A 24 2.45 -9.11 -6.06
C LEU A 24 1.88 -10.48 -6.47
N PRO A 25 2.48 -11.58 -6.02
CA PRO A 25 1.91 -12.91 -6.18
C PRO A 25 0.51 -12.99 -5.60
N GLU A 26 -0.38 -13.69 -6.30
CA GLU A 26 -1.77 -13.88 -5.86
C GLU A 26 -1.85 -14.51 -4.46
N SER A 27 -0.94 -15.44 -4.16
CA SER A 27 -0.84 -16.06 -2.83
C SER A 27 -0.57 -15.07 -1.71
N LEU A 28 0.19 -14.00 -1.97
CA LEU A 28 0.45 -12.94 -1.00
C LEU A 28 -0.76 -12.00 -0.85
N ILE A 29 -1.40 -11.65 -1.96
CA ILE A 29 -2.64 -10.88 -1.93
C ILE A 29 -3.69 -11.63 -1.11
N LYS A 30 -3.85 -12.95 -1.38
CA LYS A 30 -4.77 -13.79 -0.63
C LYS A 30 -4.42 -13.86 0.86
N LEU A 31 -3.16 -14.04 1.22
CA LEU A 31 -2.73 -14.04 2.62
C LEU A 31 -3.15 -12.75 3.34
N LEU A 32 -2.86 -11.60 2.74
CA LEU A 32 -3.19 -10.30 3.33
C LEU A 32 -4.72 -10.13 3.43
N ASP A 33 -5.45 -10.49 2.40
CA ASP A 33 -6.90 -10.39 2.35
C ASP A 33 -7.59 -11.30 3.38
N ASP A 34 -7.16 -12.56 3.49
CA ASP A 34 -7.66 -13.51 4.50
C ASP A 34 -7.40 -12.98 5.92
N LYS A 35 -6.22 -12.41 6.15
CA LYS A 35 -5.87 -11.83 7.46
C LYS A 35 -6.65 -10.56 7.79
N ALA A 36 -6.87 -9.69 6.82
CA ALA A 36 -7.75 -8.54 6.99
C ALA A 36 -9.17 -8.99 7.34
N THR A 37 -9.70 -9.96 6.62
CA THR A 37 -11.02 -10.54 6.87
C THR A 37 -11.10 -11.14 8.27
N GLN A 38 -10.08 -11.88 8.69
CA GLN A 38 -9.99 -12.45 10.06
C GLN A 38 -10.10 -11.38 11.14
N ILE A 39 -9.44 -10.22 10.95
CA ILE A 39 -9.54 -9.11 11.92
C ILE A 39 -10.95 -8.53 11.90
N MET A 40 -11.49 -8.24 10.72
CA MET A 40 -12.79 -7.56 10.57
C MET A 40 -13.97 -8.41 11.06
N GLU A 41 -13.95 -9.71 10.86
CA GLU A 41 -15.02 -10.63 11.27
C GLU A 41 -14.96 -10.98 12.76
N ASN A 42 -13.82 -10.88 13.40
CA ASN A 42 -13.66 -11.13 14.82
C ASN A 42 -13.94 -9.86 15.63
N LYS A 43 -15.07 -9.80 16.33
CA LYS A 43 -15.49 -8.62 17.09
C LYS A 43 -14.45 -8.08 18.08
N LYS A 44 -13.67 -8.97 18.70
CA LYS A 44 -12.61 -8.55 19.61
C LYS A 44 -11.43 -7.96 18.84
N MET A 45 -10.95 -8.66 17.83
CA MET A 45 -9.82 -8.19 17.02
C MET A 45 -10.16 -6.89 16.29
N SER A 46 -11.37 -6.78 15.73
CA SER A 46 -11.82 -5.58 15.05
C SER A 46 -11.79 -4.34 15.96
N LYS A 47 -12.13 -4.53 17.24
CA LYS A 47 -12.04 -3.46 18.24
C LYS A 47 -10.61 -3.19 18.70
N ASP A 48 -9.83 -4.25 18.95
CA ASP A 48 -8.45 -4.14 19.46
C ASP A 48 -7.50 -3.53 18.41
N TRP A 49 -7.80 -3.73 17.14
CA TRP A 49 -6.98 -3.28 16.00
C TRP A 49 -7.68 -2.22 15.13
N ASP A 50 -8.73 -1.61 15.65
CA ASP A 50 -9.38 -0.47 15.01
C ASP A 50 -8.39 0.71 14.92
N HIS A 51 -8.20 1.21 13.70
CA HIS A 51 -7.33 2.34 13.41
C HIS A 51 -8.11 3.54 12.84
N SER A 52 -9.42 3.43 12.76
CA SER A 52 -10.32 4.39 12.11
C SER A 52 -10.26 5.79 12.72
N MET A 53 -9.82 5.93 13.97
CA MET A 53 -9.67 7.24 14.63
C MET A 53 -8.54 8.11 14.03
N HIS A 54 -7.70 7.55 13.17
CA HIS A 54 -6.63 8.26 12.46
C HIS A 54 -7.02 8.63 11.02
N LEU A 55 -8.24 8.24 10.60
CA LEU A 55 -8.72 8.52 9.26
C LEU A 55 -9.00 10.01 9.07
N ALA A 56 -8.42 10.53 8.00
CA ALA A 56 -8.85 11.80 7.44
C ALA A 56 -9.88 11.51 6.32
N GLY A 57 -10.96 12.29 6.23
CA GLY A 57 -11.94 12.14 5.16
C GLY A 57 -13.15 11.27 5.51
N ASN A 58 -13.74 10.66 4.49
CA ASN A 58 -14.97 9.88 4.62
C ASN A 58 -14.70 8.39 4.39
N VAL A 59 -13.86 7.80 5.22
CA VAL A 59 -13.62 6.36 5.25
C VAL A 59 -14.18 5.81 6.57
N LYS A 60 -14.85 4.66 6.51
CA LYS A 60 -15.61 4.13 7.64
C LYS A 60 -14.90 3.02 8.40
N GLN A 61 -13.92 2.39 7.79
CA GLN A 61 -13.25 1.24 8.36
C GLN A 61 -11.78 1.21 8.01
N GLU A 62 -10.97 1.20 9.05
CA GLU A 62 -9.55 0.94 8.97
C GLU A 62 -9.13 0.00 10.08
N VAL A 63 -8.43 -1.06 9.75
CA VAL A 63 -7.92 -2.01 10.72
C VAL A 63 -6.41 -2.21 10.54
N ARG A 64 -5.69 -2.24 11.63
CA ARG A 64 -4.24 -2.47 11.64
C ARG A 64 -3.95 -3.96 11.77
N TYR A 65 -2.99 -4.46 11.02
CA TYR A 65 -2.45 -5.79 11.26
C TYR A 65 -1.68 -5.82 12.59
N PRO A 66 -1.90 -6.84 13.43
CA PRO A 66 -1.13 -6.99 14.67
C PRO A 66 0.38 -7.00 14.39
N PRO A 67 1.20 -6.19 15.08
CA PRO A 67 2.64 -6.16 14.87
C PRO A 67 3.31 -7.54 15.00
N ALA A 68 2.80 -8.38 15.89
CA ALA A 68 3.30 -9.74 16.06
C ALA A 68 3.15 -10.62 14.80
N TRP A 69 2.18 -10.32 13.93
CA TRP A 69 2.05 -11.06 12.67
C TRP A 69 3.17 -10.74 11.70
N MET A 70 3.62 -9.49 11.64
CA MET A 70 4.66 -9.05 10.70
C MET A 70 6.01 -9.76 10.92
N ILE A 71 6.25 -10.26 12.12
CA ILE A 71 7.46 -11.02 12.49
C ILE A 71 7.21 -12.53 12.57
N SER A 72 5.99 -12.98 12.27
CA SER A 72 5.63 -14.39 12.28
C SER A 72 6.14 -15.12 11.04
N THR A 73 6.29 -16.44 11.15
CA THR A 73 6.64 -17.31 10.02
C THR A 73 5.58 -17.29 8.92
N GLU A 74 4.32 -17.08 9.28
CA GLU A 74 3.22 -16.96 8.33
C GLU A 74 3.36 -15.74 7.41
N PHE A 75 3.84 -14.61 7.94
CA PHE A 75 4.09 -13.38 7.19
C PHE A 75 5.49 -13.31 6.54
N ALA A 76 6.35 -14.27 6.78
CA ALA A 76 7.70 -14.28 6.21
C ALA A 76 7.72 -14.17 4.66
N PRO A 77 6.84 -14.84 3.89
CA PRO A 77 6.80 -14.67 2.43
C PRO A 77 6.51 -13.24 2.01
N MET A 78 5.61 -12.55 2.73
CA MET A 78 5.27 -11.15 2.48
C MET A 78 6.45 -10.23 2.81
N SER A 79 7.06 -10.39 3.97
CA SER A 79 8.22 -9.60 4.39
C SER A 79 9.40 -9.78 3.43
N ASN A 80 9.65 -11.00 2.96
CA ASN A 80 10.68 -11.29 1.97
C ASN A 80 10.38 -10.63 0.62
N SER A 81 9.13 -10.67 0.16
CA SER A 81 8.73 -10.03 -1.09
C SER A 81 8.87 -8.51 -1.02
N LEU A 82 8.43 -7.88 0.07
CA LEU A 82 8.58 -6.44 0.26
C LEU A 82 10.07 -6.05 0.34
N ASN A 83 10.87 -6.82 1.06
CA ASN A 83 12.31 -6.59 1.14
C ASN A 83 12.96 -6.63 -0.26
N MET A 84 12.62 -7.62 -1.08
CA MET A 84 13.12 -7.73 -2.45
C MET A 84 12.67 -6.54 -3.32
N ILE A 85 11.41 -6.12 -3.20
CA ILE A 85 10.87 -4.98 -3.95
C ILE A 85 11.59 -3.69 -3.56
N ILE A 86 11.81 -3.48 -2.27
CA ILE A 86 12.50 -2.29 -1.76
C ILE A 86 13.96 -2.27 -2.22
N HIS A 87 14.67 -3.39 -2.17
CA HIS A 87 16.02 -3.45 -2.72
C HIS A 87 16.06 -3.11 -4.21
N LYS A 88 15.13 -3.67 -5.00
CA LYS A 88 15.02 -3.30 -6.43
C LYS A 88 14.67 -1.84 -6.64
N TYR A 89 13.81 -1.27 -5.80
CA TYR A 89 13.49 0.16 -5.84
C TYR A 89 14.73 1.01 -5.58
N LEU A 90 15.56 0.63 -4.62
CA LEU A 90 16.79 1.33 -4.27
C LEU A 90 17.89 1.19 -5.35
N GLU A 91 17.86 0.13 -6.16
CA GLU A 91 18.75 -0.05 -7.32
C GLU A 91 18.38 0.88 -8.48
N HIS A 92 17.19 1.48 -8.47
CA HIS A 92 16.74 2.38 -9.53
C HIS A 92 17.59 3.67 -9.56
N PRO A 93 18.12 4.11 -10.74
CA PRO A 93 19.05 5.22 -10.85
C PRO A 93 18.69 6.51 -10.09
N PRO A 94 17.44 6.98 -10.07
CA PRO A 94 17.06 8.16 -9.29
C PRO A 94 17.22 7.99 -7.78
N MET A 95 17.20 6.75 -7.27
CA MET A 95 17.33 6.44 -5.84
C MET A 95 18.78 6.14 -5.45
N VAL A 96 19.58 5.59 -6.34
CA VAL A 96 21.00 5.28 -6.09
C VAL A 96 21.79 6.53 -5.67
N ASN A 97 21.40 7.70 -6.16
CA ASN A 97 22.02 8.97 -5.75
C ASN A 97 21.62 9.47 -4.38
N THR A 98 20.57 8.88 -3.79
CA THR A 98 20.01 9.32 -2.51
C THR A 98 20.33 8.32 -1.39
N ILE A 99 20.12 7.03 -1.67
CA ILE A 99 20.37 5.93 -0.73
C ILE A 99 21.12 4.84 -1.50
N SER A 100 22.31 4.50 -1.04
CA SER A 100 23.09 3.41 -1.63
C SER A 100 22.55 2.07 -1.12
N PRO A 101 22.13 1.13 -2.01
CA PRO A 101 21.54 -0.16 -1.61
C PRO A 101 22.43 -0.96 -0.66
N ASP A 102 23.74 -0.88 -0.83
CA ASP A 102 24.75 -1.56 0.01
C ASP A 102 24.83 -0.99 1.44
N LYS A 103 24.26 0.19 1.69
CA LYS A 103 24.14 0.80 3.02
C LYS A 103 22.85 0.43 3.73
N VAL A 104 21.92 -0.25 3.05
CA VAL A 104 20.66 -0.69 3.65
C VAL A 104 20.88 -2.05 4.30
N GLU A 105 21.14 -2.05 5.59
CA GLU A 105 21.35 -3.28 6.35
C GLU A 105 20.03 -4.03 6.61
N LYS A 106 18.95 -3.31 6.79
CA LYS A 106 17.66 -3.88 7.17
C LYS A 106 16.49 -3.02 6.73
N VAL A 107 15.46 -3.69 6.22
CA VAL A 107 14.15 -3.10 5.97
C VAL A 107 13.18 -3.52 7.08
N LEU A 108 12.53 -2.55 7.68
CA LEU A 108 11.55 -2.77 8.75
C LEU A 108 10.17 -2.30 8.28
N ILE A 109 9.19 -3.18 8.41
CA ILE A 109 7.78 -2.81 8.25
C ILE A 109 7.34 -2.22 9.59
N THR A 110 7.19 -0.91 9.65
CA THR A 110 6.81 -0.21 10.88
C THR A 110 5.32 -0.30 11.15
N SER A 111 4.52 -0.29 10.09
CA SER A 111 3.07 -0.37 10.19
C SER A 111 2.45 -0.93 8.91
N MET A 112 1.38 -1.70 9.08
CA MET A 112 0.50 -2.13 7.99
C MET A 112 -0.95 -2.05 8.47
N TRP A 113 -1.80 -1.53 7.61
CA TRP A 113 -3.24 -1.44 7.87
C TRP A 113 -4.03 -1.64 6.59
N VAL A 114 -5.30 -1.93 6.74
CA VAL A 114 -6.24 -2.10 5.63
C VAL A 114 -7.32 -1.05 5.73
N VAL A 115 -7.52 -0.36 4.63
CA VAL A 115 -8.60 0.62 4.46
C VAL A 115 -9.67 -0.02 3.59
N SER A 116 -10.89 -0.11 4.12
CA SER A 116 -12.06 -0.54 3.35
C SER A 116 -12.81 0.70 2.87
N GLN A 117 -12.92 0.83 1.55
CA GLN A 117 -13.62 1.94 0.91
C GLN A 117 -14.82 1.45 0.11
N TRP A 118 -15.93 2.13 0.27
CA TRP A 118 -17.17 1.90 -0.47
C TRP A 118 -17.46 3.10 -1.39
N SER A 119 -18.50 2.96 -2.19
CA SER A 119 -18.94 4.06 -3.05
C SER A 119 -19.17 5.35 -2.24
N GLY A 120 -18.55 6.45 -2.68
CA GLY A 120 -18.59 7.74 -2.01
C GLY A 120 -17.59 7.93 -0.88
N ASP A 121 -16.84 6.91 -0.50
CA ASP A 121 -15.74 7.07 0.45
C ASP A 121 -14.51 7.66 -0.25
N PHE A 122 -13.79 8.50 0.46
CA PHE A 122 -12.52 9.06 -0.01
C PHE A 122 -11.57 9.30 1.16
N ASN A 123 -10.29 9.17 0.88
CA ASN A 123 -9.21 9.53 1.78
C ASN A 123 -8.49 10.75 1.18
N PRO A 124 -8.48 11.90 1.86
CA PRO A 124 -7.85 13.11 1.33
C PRO A 124 -6.33 12.96 1.26
N SER A 125 -5.69 13.90 0.58
CA SER A 125 -4.22 13.97 0.56
C SER A 125 -3.67 14.07 1.97
N HIS A 126 -2.75 13.17 2.30
CA HIS A 126 -2.08 13.09 3.58
C HIS A 126 -0.66 12.58 3.40
N VAL A 127 0.13 12.63 4.45
CA VAL A 127 1.51 12.13 4.48
C VAL A 127 1.62 10.99 5.49
N HIS A 128 2.60 10.14 5.27
CA HIS A 128 2.94 9.05 6.17
C HIS A 128 4.35 9.25 6.73
N ASP A 129 4.56 8.77 7.93
CA ASP A 129 5.89 8.63 8.51
C ASP A 129 6.65 7.47 7.86
N GLY A 130 7.97 7.46 8.05
CA GLY A 130 8.86 6.44 7.52
C GLY A 130 9.60 6.87 6.25
N ASP A 131 10.54 6.06 5.82
CA ASP A 131 11.36 6.34 4.65
C ASP A 131 10.66 6.00 3.34
N LEU A 132 9.79 5.01 3.37
CA LEU A 132 9.01 4.53 2.22
C LEU A 132 7.57 4.23 2.64
N SER A 133 6.64 4.52 1.76
CA SER A 133 5.24 4.16 1.89
C SER A 133 4.76 3.47 0.62
N GLY A 134 3.79 2.58 0.75
CA GLY A 134 3.24 1.85 -0.38
C GLY A 134 1.78 1.45 -0.16
N VAL A 135 1.10 1.16 -1.25
CA VAL A 135 -0.29 0.70 -1.25
C VAL A 135 -0.38 -0.61 -2.02
N ILE A 136 -1.14 -1.55 -1.46
CA ILE A 136 -1.45 -2.84 -2.06
C ILE A 136 -2.96 -2.95 -2.21
N TYR A 137 -3.45 -3.09 -3.42
CA TYR A 137 -4.86 -3.38 -3.68
C TYR A 137 -5.13 -4.86 -3.42
N LEU A 138 -5.96 -5.15 -2.43
CA LEU A 138 -6.36 -6.51 -2.07
C LEU A 138 -7.61 -6.95 -2.85
N ARG A 139 -8.59 -6.05 -2.92
CA ARG A 139 -9.87 -6.29 -3.63
C ARG A 139 -10.20 -5.09 -4.49
N ILE A 140 -10.51 -5.35 -5.75
CA ILE A 140 -11.01 -4.35 -6.70
C ILE A 140 -12.34 -4.86 -7.22
N PRO A 141 -13.46 -4.17 -6.98
CA PRO A 141 -14.76 -4.62 -7.45
C PRO A 141 -14.83 -4.61 -8.98
N PRO A 142 -15.49 -5.61 -9.60
CA PRO A 142 -15.63 -5.67 -11.06
C PRO A 142 -16.27 -4.42 -11.68
N SER A 143 -17.16 -3.74 -10.94
CA SER A 143 -17.83 -2.51 -11.36
C SER A 143 -16.85 -1.36 -11.67
N LEU A 144 -15.65 -1.36 -11.10
CA LEU A 144 -14.62 -0.37 -11.47
C LEU A 144 -14.22 -0.47 -12.94
N LYS A 145 -14.19 -1.68 -13.53
CA LYS A 145 -13.90 -1.84 -14.96
C LYS A 145 -14.97 -1.19 -15.83
N GLU A 146 -16.22 -1.26 -15.39
CA GLU A 146 -17.35 -0.64 -16.07
C GLU A 146 -17.28 0.89 -15.98
N GLU A 147 -16.87 1.40 -14.81
CA GLU A 147 -16.64 2.84 -14.63
C GLU A 147 -15.50 3.36 -15.51
N TYR A 148 -14.38 2.66 -15.57
CA TYR A 148 -13.27 3.03 -16.45
C TYR A 148 -13.61 2.94 -17.94
N ALA A 149 -14.58 2.14 -18.33
CA ALA A 149 -15.03 2.01 -19.72
C ALA A 149 -15.95 3.16 -20.17
N LYS A 150 -16.41 4.01 -19.26
CA LYS A 150 -17.24 5.18 -19.61
C LYS A 150 -16.36 6.26 -20.23
N GLU A 151 -16.68 6.65 -21.47
CA GLU A 151 -15.90 7.65 -22.21
C GLU A 151 -16.29 9.11 -21.89
N ASP A 152 -17.32 9.32 -21.10
CA ASP A 152 -17.97 10.62 -20.90
C ASP A 152 -17.40 11.48 -19.77
N HIS A 153 -16.47 10.94 -18.98
CA HIS A 153 -15.85 11.67 -17.89
C HIS A 153 -14.48 11.10 -17.49
N PHE A 154 -13.74 11.85 -16.70
CA PHE A 154 -12.43 11.48 -16.22
C PHE A 154 -12.56 10.40 -15.12
N PRO A 155 -12.17 9.15 -15.37
CA PRO A 155 -12.30 8.09 -14.36
C PRO A 155 -11.23 8.28 -13.28
N CYS A 156 -11.66 8.69 -12.08
CA CYS A 156 -10.80 8.78 -10.89
C CYS A 156 -11.23 7.80 -9.80
N VAL A 157 -12.11 6.86 -10.15
CA VAL A 157 -12.74 5.96 -9.20
C VAL A 157 -11.77 4.90 -8.72
N GLY A 158 -11.50 4.87 -7.42
CA GLY A 158 -10.57 3.90 -6.82
C GLY A 158 -9.09 4.15 -7.09
N ASP A 159 -8.75 5.29 -7.68
CA ASP A 159 -7.37 5.68 -7.99
C ASP A 159 -6.65 6.27 -6.77
N ILE A 160 -5.32 6.12 -6.79
CA ILE A 160 -4.42 6.83 -5.88
C ILE A 160 -3.89 8.05 -6.62
N GLN A 161 -4.06 9.20 -5.99
CA GLN A 161 -3.47 10.44 -6.46
C GLN A 161 -2.15 10.70 -5.71
N TRP A 162 -1.06 10.79 -6.45
CA TRP A 162 0.24 11.18 -5.91
C TRP A 162 0.45 12.67 -6.13
N GLN A 163 0.76 13.39 -5.05
CA GLN A 163 1.06 14.81 -5.12
C GLN A 163 2.51 15.05 -4.73
N CYS A 164 3.21 15.83 -5.54
CA CYS A 164 4.56 16.29 -5.26
C CYS A 164 4.60 17.81 -5.36
N GLY A 165 5.10 18.45 -4.32
CA GLY A 165 5.22 19.90 -4.22
C GLY A 165 4.99 20.39 -2.80
N GLN A 166 5.22 21.68 -2.57
CA GLN A 166 4.86 22.30 -1.29
C GLN A 166 3.34 22.50 -1.26
N ALA A 167 2.66 21.79 -0.37
CA ALA A 167 1.30 22.15 -0.02
C ALA A 167 1.35 23.54 0.66
N ALA A 168 0.85 24.57 -0.01
CA ALA A 168 0.62 25.85 0.63
C ALA A 168 -0.55 25.66 1.60
N THR A 169 -0.25 25.56 2.89
CA THR A 169 -1.27 25.64 3.93
C THR A 169 -1.67 27.10 4.06
N PHE A 170 -2.83 27.44 3.49
CA PHE A 170 -3.48 28.71 3.81
C PHE A 170 -4.19 28.52 5.16
N ASN A 171 -3.56 29.00 6.22
CA ASN A 171 -4.27 29.21 7.47
C ASN A 171 -5.13 30.45 7.29
N GLY A 172 -6.43 30.25 7.11
CA GLY A 172 -7.45 31.29 7.15
C GLY A 172 -7.76 31.72 8.59
#